data_5bfc1a4bb542641a9b64ca7fcff7f94a
#
_entry.id   5bfc1a4bb542641a9b64ca7fcff7f94a
#
_cell.length_a   1.000
_cell.length_b   1.000
_cell.length_c   1.000
_cell.angle_alpha   90.00
_cell.angle_beta   90.00
_cell.angle_gamma   90.00
#
_symmetry.space_group_name_H-M   'P 1'
#
loop_
_entity.id
_entity.type
_entity.pdbx_description
1 polymer ?
#
loop_
_entity_poly.entity_id
_entity_poly.type
_entity_poly.pdbx_seq_one_letter_code
_entity_poly.pdbx_strand_id
1 'polypeptide(L)'
;MLGSFADFDSFEYSQQLSAKSNWLAKHSIDLILIGIGSEKSKESFCKFNKIDINNVFAVKNADLHKKLNLNSGLVTQMPAIINLLIMCTGINSKGTIKEVLRGYFGDKNARSLFTFDEDINLGPFSLLKGSMFDIFSKKQYLRPFELATRRLINMIEILSNWNTYVPDSAFLTQRGATILLNEKDEVLYEFISESLLGYASKMSAPLSFLDDTLN
;
A
#
# COMPACT_ATOMS: atom_id res chain seq x y z
N MET A 1 -5.85 -3.50 8.55
CA MET A 1 -5.07 -2.51 9.33
C MET A 1 -3.99 -1.95 8.45
N LEU A 2 -4.01 -0.65 8.20
CA LEU A 2 -2.94 0.09 7.53
C LEU A 2 -1.90 0.51 8.59
N GLY A 3 -0.69 0.88 8.17
CA GLY A 3 0.24 1.57 9.06
C GLY A 3 -0.27 2.99 9.36
N SER A 4 0.22 3.98 8.63
CA SER A 4 -0.33 5.33 8.65
C SER A 4 -0.94 5.68 7.29
N PHE A 5 -1.72 6.77 7.21
CA PHE A 5 -2.19 7.30 5.94
C PHE A 5 -1.06 7.93 5.09
N ALA A 6 0.16 8.00 5.59
CA ALA A 6 1.35 8.42 4.85
C ALA A 6 2.25 7.23 4.44
N ASP A 7 1.87 6.00 4.77
CA ASP A 7 2.66 4.83 4.48
C ASP A 7 2.47 4.38 3.01
N PHE A 8 3.58 4.15 2.31
CA PHE A 8 3.56 3.75 0.89
C PHE A 8 2.86 2.40 0.66
N ASP A 9 3.01 1.45 1.59
CA ASP A 9 2.32 0.16 1.56
C ASP A 9 0.82 0.35 1.67
N SER A 10 0.38 1.27 2.55
CA SER A 10 -1.03 1.60 2.73
C SER A 10 -1.65 2.14 1.44
N PHE A 11 -0.93 2.99 0.69
CA PHE A 11 -1.39 3.49 -0.61
C PHE A 11 -1.47 2.37 -1.65
N GLU A 12 -0.38 1.64 -1.84
CA GLU A 12 -0.30 0.58 -2.86
C GLU A 12 -1.35 -0.51 -2.60
N TYR A 13 -1.50 -0.96 -1.33
CA TYR A 13 -2.49 -1.97 -0.96
C TYR A 13 -3.92 -1.48 -1.12
N SER A 14 -4.21 -0.25 -0.72
CA SER A 14 -5.54 0.35 -0.87
C SER A 14 -5.96 0.49 -2.33
N GLN A 15 -5.04 0.79 -3.24
CA GLN A 15 -5.29 0.79 -4.69
C GLN A 15 -5.64 -0.60 -5.22
N GLN A 16 -5.00 -1.66 -4.71
CA GLN A 16 -5.36 -3.04 -5.05
C GLN A 16 -6.77 -3.40 -4.57
N LEU A 17 -7.13 -3.01 -3.34
CA LEU A 17 -8.46 -3.22 -2.78
C LEU A 17 -9.53 -2.43 -3.55
N SER A 18 -9.27 -1.17 -3.86
CA SER A 18 -10.14 -0.34 -4.68
C SER A 18 -10.42 -0.96 -6.06
N ALA A 19 -9.39 -1.50 -6.71
CA ALA A 19 -9.54 -2.19 -8.00
C ALA A 19 -10.39 -3.47 -7.91
N LYS A 20 -10.47 -4.11 -6.74
CA LYS A 20 -11.31 -5.29 -6.47
C LYS A 20 -12.65 -4.96 -5.78
N SER A 21 -13.01 -3.71 -5.56
CA SER A 21 -14.22 -3.30 -4.79
C SER A 21 -15.51 -3.96 -5.29
N ASN A 22 -15.74 -3.99 -6.60
CA ASN A 22 -16.91 -4.65 -7.19
C ASN A 22 -16.91 -6.18 -6.97
N TRP A 23 -15.74 -6.79 -6.96
CA TRP A 23 -15.60 -8.23 -6.68
C TRP A 23 -15.90 -8.51 -5.22
N LEU A 24 -15.37 -7.71 -4.28
CA LEU A 24 -15.65 -7.82 -2.84
C LEU A 24 -17.15 -7.71 -2.56
N ALA A 25 -17.81 -6.71 -3.15
CA ALA A 25 -19.25 -6.50 -3.00
C ALA A 25 -20.08 -7.70 -3.53
N LYS A 26 -19.68 -8.29 -4.68
CA LYS A 26 -20.34 -9.48 -5.24
C LYS A 26 -20.22 -10.72 -4.36
N HIS A 27 -19.17 -10.80 -3.55
CA HIS A 27 -18.93 -11.92 -2.62
C HIS A 27 -19.37 -11.59 -1.20
N SER A 28 -20.12 -10.49 -1.00
CA SER A 28 -20.61 -10.03 0.31
C SER A 28 -19.48 -9.87 1.34
N ILE A 29 -18.33 -9.36 0.91
CA ILE A 29 -17.18 -9.10 1.76
C ILE A 29 -17.15 -7.61 2.12
N ASP A 30 -17.33 -7.31 3.39
CA ASP A 30 -17.21 -5.97 3.92
C ASP A 30 -15.74 -5.60 4.11
N LEU A 31 -15.36 -4.42 3.60
CA LEU A 31 -14.01 -3.90 3.70
C LEU A 31 -13.93 -2.87 4.82
N ILE A 32 -13.03 -3.08 5.77
CA ILE A 32 -12.71 -2.12 6.84
C ILE A 32 -11.22 -1.80 6.79
N LEU A 33 -10.88 -0.54 6.59
CA LEU A 33 -9.52 -0.02 6.65
C LEU A 33 -9.36 0.86 7.89
N ILE A 34 -8.34 0.60 8.67
CA ILE A 34 -8.01 1.41 9.85
C ILE A 34 -6.57 1.87 9.73
N GLY A 35 -6.34 3.18 9.75
CA GLY A 35 -5.02 3.77 9.59
C GLY A 35 -4.75 4.88 10.60
N ILE A 36 -3.46 5.09 10.94
CA ILE A 36 -3.05 6.17 11.82
C ILE A 36 -3.02 7.49 11.05
N GLY A 37 -3.71 8.49 11.59
CA GLY A 37 -3.76 9.83 11.02
C GLY A 37 -4.95 10.64 11.54
N SER A 38 -5.20 11.79 10.92
CA SER A 38 -6.34 12.66 11.20
C SER A 38 -7.51 12.36 10.27
N GLU A 39 -8.70 12.88 10.56
CA GLU A 39 -9.83 12.81 9.63
C GLU A 39 -9.50 13.46 8.28
N LYS A 40 -8.76 14.57 8.28
CA LYS A 40 -8.28 15.20 7.05
C LYS A 40 -7.32 14.32 6.25
N SER A 41 -6.44 13.59 6.95
CA SER A 41 -5.55 12.60 6.30
C SER A 41 -6.38 11.49 5.65
N LYS A 42 -7.41 10.97 6.35
CA LYS A 42 -8.35 9.96 5.86
C LYS A 42 -9.06 10.43 4.59
N GLU A 43 -9.64 11.63 4.62
CA GLU A 43 -10.36 12.21 3.47
C GLU A 43 -9.48 12.30 2.23
N SER A 44 -8.25 12.83 2.39
CA SER A 44 -7.27 12.91 1.30
C SER A 44 -6.86 11.55 0.79
N PHE A 45 -6.61 10.60 1.69
CA PHE A 45 -6.26 9.22 1.38
C PHE A 45 -7.37 8.51 0.59
N CYS A 46 -8.62 8.62 1.05
CA CYS A 46 -9.78 8.01 0.38
C CYS A 46 -9.97 8.57 -1.02
N LYS A 47 -9.90 9.91 -1.16
CA LYS A 47 -10.02 10.59 -2.44
C LYS A 47 -8.97 10.14 -3.44
N PHE A 48 -7.70 10.10 -3.03
CA PHE A 48 -6.59 9.72 -3.91
C PHE A 48 -6.65 8.25 -4.32
N ASN A 49 -6.91 7.35 -3.36
CA ASN A 49 -6.96 5.91 -3.60
C ASN A 49 -8.32 5.40 -4.12
N LYS A 50 -9.30 6.29 -4.28
CA LYS A 50 -10.66 5.98 -4.76
C LYS A 50 -11.34 4.90 -3.91
N ILE A 51 -11.25 5.02 -2.59
CA ILE A 51 -11.88 4.14 -1.60
C ILE A 51 -13.06 4.86 -0.96
N ASP A 52 -14.15 4.15 -0.70
CA ASP A 52 -15.28 4.68 0.03
C ASP A 52 -14.85 5.08 1.45
N ILE A 53 -15.09 6.35 1.80
CA ILE A 53 -14.71 6.91 3.09
C ILE A 53 -15.41 6.23 4.27
N ASN A 54 -16.58 5.63 4.03
CA ASN A 54 -17.31 4.90 5.06
C ASN A 54 -16.63 3.60 5.48
N ASN A 55 -15.74 3.09 4.65
CA ASN A 55 -14.95 1.89 4.92
C ASN A 55 -13.62 2.19 5.61
N VAL A 56 -13.31 3.47 5.88
CA VAL A 56 -12.01 3.89 6.40
C VAL A 56 -12.16 4.60 7.74
N PHE A 57 -11.37 4.18 8.71
CA PHE A 57 -11.37 4.71 10.07
C PHE A 57 -9.99 5.28 10.42
N ALA A 58 -9.98 6.50 10.95
CA ALA A 58 -8.78 7.16 11.41
C ALA A 58 -8.58 6.92 12.91
N VAL A 59 -7.38 6.51 13.30
CA VAL A 59 -6.94 6.44 14.70
C VAL A 59 -5.78 7.39 14.93
N LYS A 60 -5.72 8.01 16.13
CA LYS A 60 -4.73 9.05 16.41
C LYS A 60 -3.34 8.50 16.75
N ASN A 61 -3.26 7.24 17.16
CA ASN A 61 -2.02 6.63 17.65
C ASN A 61 -1.98 5.13 17.33
N ALA A 62 -0.90 4.47 17.72
CA ALA A 62 -0.66 3.05 17.47
C ALA A 62 -1.20 2.11 18.56
N ASP A 63 -2.11 2.53 19.43
CA ASP A 63 -2.57 1.68 20.55
C ASP A 63 -3.28 0.42 20.06
N LEU A 64 -4.11 0.54 19.00
CA LEU A 64 -4.74 -0.62 18.37
C LEU A 64 -3.72 -1.53 17.69
N HIS A 65 -2.71 -0.96 17.03
CA HIS A 65 -1.61 -1.70 16.41
C HIS A 65 -0.82 -2.51 17.46
N LYS A 66 -0.54 -1.90 18.61
CA LYS A 66 0.14 -2.58 19.74
C LYS A 66 -0.70 -3.73 20.31
N LYS A 67 -2.03 -3.53 20.45
CA LYS A 67 -2.94 -4.60 20.91
C LYS A 67 -2.97 -5.79 19.97
N LEU A 68 -2.77 -5.56 18.68
CA LEU A 68 -2.69 -6.60 17.64
C LEU A 68 -1.25 -7.10 17.42
N ASN A 69 -0.29 -6.70 18.26
CA ASN A 69 1.13 -7.04 18.15
C ASN A 69 1.75 -6.71 16.78
N LEU A 70 1.28 -5.64 16.14
CA LEU A 70 1.83 -5.24 14.84
C LEU A 70 3.20 -4.58 15.00
N ASN A 71 4.07 -4.83 14.02
CA ASN A 71 5.43 -4.30 14.03
C ASN A 71 5.45 -2.77 13.92
N SER A 72 6.12 -2.08 14.82
CA SER A 72 6.33 -0.63 14.76
C SER A 72 7.40 -0.20 13.74
N GLY A 73 8.07 -1.16 13.11
CA GLY A 73 9.20 -0.92 12.23
C GLY A 73 10.47 -0.57 13.00
N LEU A 74 11.41 0.08 12.31
CA LEU A 74 12.65 0.55 12.94
C LEU A 74 12.37 1.79 13.78
N VAL A 75 12.59 1.68 15.09
CA VAL A 75 12.48 2.79 16.03
C VAL A 75 13.82 2.97 16.73
N THR A 76 14.55 4.01 16.35
CA THR A 76 15.81 4.39 16.98
C THR A 76 15.71 5.81 17.58
N GLN A 77 16.76 6.30 18.21
CA GLN A 77 16.81 7.69 18.73
C GLN A 77 16.90 8.74 17.61
N MET A 78 16.95 8.32 16.36
CA MET A 78 16.96 9.20 15.19
C MET A 78 15.54 9.67 14.82
N PRO A 79 15.41 10.79 14.08
CA PRO A 79 14.13 11.21 13.54
C PRO A 79 13.45 10.11 12.73
N ALA A 80 12.13 10.01 12.82
CA ALA A 80 11.35 8.91 12.20
C ALA A 80 11.55 8.79 10.67
N ILE A 81 11.77 9.92 9.99
CA ILE A 81 12.07 9.92 8.55
C ILE A 81 13.42 9.23 8.26
N ILE A 82 14.41 9.38 9.13
CA ILE A 82 15.70 8.70 8.98
C ILE A 82 15.52 7.20 9.21
N ASN A 83 14.73 6.80 10.21
CA ASN A 83 14.37 5.41 10.43
C ASN A 83 13.70 4.79 9.18
N LEU A 84 12.77 5.51 8.56
CA LEU A 84 12.12 5.09 7.32
C LEU A 84 13.14 4.92 6.17
N LEU A 85 14.05 5.88 5.98
CA LEU A 85 15.10 5.79 4.96
C LEU A 85 16.05 4.61 5.19
N ILE A 86 16.41 4.34 6.44
CA ILE A 86 17.22 3.17 6.79
C ILE A 86 16.48 1.88 6.45
N MET A 87 15.17 1.78 6.73
CA MET A 87 14.36 0.63 6.34
C MET A 87 14.31 0.45 4.81
N CYS A 88 14.36 1.53 4.03
CA CYS A 88 14.44 1.43 2.57
C CYS A 88 15.71 0.73 2.08
N THR A 89 16.79 0.72 2.86
CA THR A 89 18.01 -0.05 2.57
C THR A 89 17.93 -1.52 2.95
N GLY A 90 16.81 -1.96 3.51
CA GLY A 90 16.57 -3.33 3.98
C GLY A 90 16.98 -3.57 5.43
N ILE A 91 17.52 -2.59 6.14
CA ILE A 91 17.87 -2.70 7.56
C ILE A 91 16.57 -2.79 8.37
N ASN A 92 16.43 -3.85 9.16
CA ASN A 92 15.20 -4.19 9.89
C ASN A 92 13.93 -4.18 9.02
N SER A 93 14.09 -4.50 7.73
CA SER A 93 13.01 -4.50 6.73
C SER A 93 13.32 -5.53 5.64
N LYS A 94 13.29 -6.80 6.05
CA LYS A 94 13.68 -7.95 5.20
C LYS A 94 12.76 -8.05 3.98
N GLY A 95 13.37 -8.09 2.79
CA GLY A 95 12.62 -8.20 1.53
C GLY A 95 12.38 -6.86 0.83
N THR A 96 12.55 -5.72 1.50
CA THR A 96 12.33 -4.38 0.92
C THR A 96 13.16 -4.15 -0.35
N ILE A 97 14.45 -4.50 -0.36
CA ILE A 97 15.30 -4.34 -1.56
C ILE A 97 14.75 -5.15 -2.72
N LYS A 98 14.31 -6.39 -2.47
CA LYS A 98 13.70 -7.24 -3.51
C LYS A 98 12.47 -6.55 -4.11
N GLU A 99 11.62 -5.96 -3.29
CA GLU A 99 10.42 -5.24 -3.75
C GLU A 99 10.75 -3.93 -4.48
N VAL A 100 11.80 -3.23 -4.05
CA VAL A 100 12.32 -2.08 -4.80
C VAL A 100 12.79 -2.53 -6.19
N LEU A 101 13.60 -3.57 -6.27
CA LEU A 101 14.08 -4.12 -7.55
C LEU A 101 12.92 -4.62 -8.42
N ARG A 102 11.89 -5.27 -7.82
CA ARG A 102 10.68 -5.66 -8.53
C ARG A 102 10.00 -4.46 -9.21
N GLY A 103 10.01 -3.31 -8.57
CA GLY A 103 9.47 -2.07 -9.13
C GLY A 103 10.20 -1.59 -10.40
N TYR A 104 11.50 -1.80 -10.48
CA TYR A 104 12.32 -1.40 -11.62
C TYR A 104 12.38 -2.45 -12.73
N PHE A 105 12.46 -3.74 -12.37
CA PHE A 105 12.61 -4.82 -13.36
C PHE A 105 11.29 -5.43 -13.82
N GLY A 106 10.18 -5.07 -13.17
CA GLY A 106 8.87 -5.67 -13.42
C GLY A 106 8.71 -7.05 -12.77
N ASP A 107 7.55 -7.68 -13.05
CA ASP A 107 7.20 -8.98 -12.48
C ASP A 107 6.28 -9.75 -13.44
N LYS A 108 6.74 -10.87 -13.96
CA LYS A 108 5.99 -11.70 -14.92
C LYS A 108 4.76 -12.38 -14.30
N ASN A 109 4.69 -12.44 -12.98
CA ASN A 109 3.59 -13.06 -12.24
C ASN A 109 2.54 -12.05 -11.76
N ALA A 110 2.79 -10.77 -11.93
CA ALA A 110 1.87 -9.69 -11.58
C ALA A 110 1.24 -9.07 -12.83
N ARG A 111 0.02 -8.55 -12.70
CA ARG A 111 -0.65 -7.83 -13.79
C ARG A 111 -0.04 -6.45 -14.01
N SER A 112 -0.12 -5.96 -15.25
CA SER A 112 0.23 -4.56 -15.57
C SER A 112 -0.63 -3.59 -14.78
N LEU A 113 -0.05 -2.45 -14.43
CA LEU A 113 -0.71 -1.40 -13.63
C LEU A 113 -1.32 -0.30 -14.50
N PHE A 114 -0.81 -0.11 -15.71
CA PHE A 114 -1.27 0.93 -16.61
C PHE A 114 -1.72 0.33 -17.95
N THR A 115 -2.84 0.82 -18.46
CA THR A 115 -3.30 0.46 -19.82
C THR A 115 -2.49 1.21 -20.88
N PHE A 116 -2.52 0.73 -22.12
CA PHE A 116 -1.73 1.30 -23.22
C PHE A 116 -1.98 2.80 -23.43
N ASP A 117 -3.25 3.22 -23.43
CA ASP A 117 -3.66 4.59 -23.70
C ASP A 117 -3.79 5.46 -22.45
N GLU A 118 -3.43 4.94 -21.26
CA GLU A 118 -3.59 5.66 -20.00
C GLU A 118 -2.61 6.84 -19.92
N ASP A 119 -3.14 8.03 -19.66
CA ASP A 119 -2.34 9.21 -19.34
C ASP A 119 -1.96 9.21 -17.86
N ILE A 120 -0.66 9.15 -17.61
CA ILE A 120 -0.06 9.04 -16.28
C ILE A 120 0.50 10.41 -15.90
N ASN A 121 -0.16 11.05 -14.96
CA ASN A 121 0.25 12.37 -14.47
C ASN A 121 1.26 12.22 -13.32
N LEU A 122 2.46 12.75 -13.49
CA LEU A 122 3.53 12.84 -12.48
C LEU A 122 3.56 14.23 -11.81
N GLY A 123 2.40 14.88 -11.68
CA GLY A 123 2.30 16.22 -11.11
C GLY A 123 2.95 17.26 -12.03
N PRO A 124 3.75 18.20 -11.50
CA PRO A 124 4.35 19.26 -12.30
C PRO A 124 5.47 18.79 -13.24
N PHE A 125 5.91 17.52 -13.16
CA PHE A 125 7.11 17.06 -13.83
C PHE A 125 6.88 16.53 -15.23
N SER A 126 5.83 15.77 -15.48
CA SER A 126 5.48 15.30 -16.83
C SER A 126 4.17 14.52 -16.89
N LEU A 127 3.65 14.42 -18.12
CA LEU A 127 2.60 13.48 -18.50
C LEU A 127 3.25 12.34 -19.27
N LEU A 128 3.11 11.10 -18.76
CA LEU A 128 3.57 9.88 -19.44
C LEU A 128 2.37 9.13 -20.00
N LYS A 129 2.58 8.35 -21.07
CA LYS A 129 1.59 7.40 -21.57
C LYS A 129 1.94 5.98 -21.15
N GLY A 130 0.93 5.19 -20.83
CA GLY A 130 1.10 3.77 -20.47
C GLY A 130 1.80 2.97 -21.56
N SER A 131 1.67 3.37 -22.84
CA SER A 131 2.39 2.80 -23.98
C SER A 131 3.91 2.91 -23.88
N MET A 132 4.45 3.84 -23.09
CA MET A 132 5.90 3.97 -22.89
C MET A 132 6.52 2.74 -22.24
N PHE A 133 5.78 2.02 -21.41
CA PHE A 133 6.27 0.78 -20.79
C PHE A 133 6.35 -0.38 -21.80
N ASP A 134 5.66 -0.31 -22.93
CA ASP A 134 5.70 -1.34 -23.98
C ASP A 134 7.05 -1.39 -24.73
N ILE A 135 7.87 -0.36 -24.59
CA ILE A 135 9.26 -0.36 -25.08
C ILE A 135 10.03 -1.53 -24.44
N PHE A 136 9.70 -1.86 -23.19
CA PHE A 136 10.36 -2.94 -22.44
C PHE A 136 9.68 -4.29 -22.63
N SER A 137 8.36 -4.31 -22.81
CA SER A 137 7.58 -5.53 -23.06
C SER A 137 6.14 -5.20 -23.49
N LYS A 138 5.66 -5.87 -24.55
CA LYS A 138 4.26 -5.76 -25.02
C LYS A 138 3.30 -6.75 -24.31
N LYS A 139 3.73 -7.38 -23.23
CA LYS A 139 2.93 -8.40 -22.52
C LYS A 139 2.09 -7.76 -21.41
N GLN A 140 0.98 -8.43 -21.05
CA GLN A 140 0.04 -7.98 -20.01
C GLN A 140 0.49 -8.32 -18.58
N TYR A 141 1.80 -8.32 -18.32
CA TYR A 141 2.35 -8.45 -16.97
C TYR A 141 2.94 -7.12 -16.49
N LEU A 142 3.29 -7.03 -15.24
CA LEU A 142 3.93 -5.86 -14.65
C LEU A 142 5.27 -5.59 -15.35
N ARG A 143 5.28 -4.58 -16.21
CA ARG A 143 6.44 -4.21 -17.05
C ARG A 143 7.49 -3.49 -16.21
N PRO A 144 8.76 -3.47 -16.64
CA PRO A 144 9.79 -2.65 -16.00
C PRO A 144 9.34 -1.20 -15.81
N PHE A 145 9.67 -0.63 -14.67
CA PHE A 145 9.35 0.74 -14.22
C PHE A 145 7.87 1.03 -13.93
N GLU A 146 6.90 0.20 -14.26
CA GLU A 146 5.48 0.48 -13.96
C GLU A 146 5.23 0.66 -12.47
N LEU A 147 5.68 -0.29 -11.66
CA LEU A 147 5.48 -0.22 -10.21
C LEU A 147 6.30 0.90 -9.56
N ALA A 148 7.51 1.13 -10.05
CA ALA A 148 8.32 2.27 -9.60
C ALA A 148 7.63 3.60 -9.92
N THR A 149 7.00 3.72 -11.09
CA THR A 149 6.21 4.91 -11.48
C THR A 149 4.98 5.06 -10.58
N ARG A 150 4.24 3.99 -10.29
CA ARG A 150 3.09 4.03 -9.36
C ARG A 150 3.53 4.49 -7.97
N ARG A 151 4.63 3.95 -7.46
CA ARG A 151 5.20 4.35 -6.17
C ARG A 151 5.67 5.81 -6.16
N LEU A 152 6.24 6.29 -7.27
CA LEU A 152 6.60 7.70 -7.44
C LEU A 152 5.38 8.62 -7.37
N ILE A 153 4.27 8.25 -8.03
CA ILE A 153 3.01 9.00 -7.98
C ILE A 153 2.50 9.08 -6.52
N ASN A 154 2.47 7.95 -5.82
CA ASN A 154 2.06 7.90 -4.41
C ASN A 154 2.98 8.77 -3.53
N MET A 155 4.29 8.73 -3.77
CA MET A 155 5.27 9.54 -3.05
C MET A 155 5.08 11.04 -3.31
N ILE A 156 4.84 11.45 -4.57
CA ILE A 156 4.56 12.85 -4.92
C ILE A 156 3.31 13.34 -4.20
N GLU A 157 2.23 12.56 -4.17
CA GLU A 157 1.02 12.90 -3.43
C GLU A 157 1.29 13.13 -1.95
N ILE A 158 1.97 12.19 -1.30
CA ILE A 158 2.28 12.28 0.13
C ILE A 158 3.19 13.47 0.43
N LEU A 159 4.27 13.67 -0.34
CA LEU A 159 5.23 14.74 -0.11
C LEU A 159 4.65 16.12 -0.40
N SER A 160 3.82 16.25 -1.44
CA SER A 160 3.15 17.51 -1.79
C SER A 160 2.11 17.93 -0.73
N ASN A 161 1.57 16.96 0.00
CA ASN A 161 0.56 17.17 1.03
C ASN A 161 1.03 16.71 2.41
N TRP A 162 2.35 16.83 2.70
CA TRP A 162 3.01 16.27 3.89
C TRP A 162 2.28 16.58 5.19
N ASN A 163 1.97 17.84 5.44
CA ASN A 163 1.32 18.27 6.68
C ASN A 163 -0.10 17.69 6.86
N THR A 164 -0.71 17.26 5.76
CA THR A 164 -2.02 16.61 5.80
C THR A 164 -1.87 15.13 6.12
N TYR A 165 -0.96 14.43 5.44
CA TYR A 165 -0.78 12.99 5.60
C TYR A 165 0.01 12.61 6.84
N VAL A 166 0.92 13.46 7.32
CA VAL A 166 1.83 13.21 8.44
C VAL A 166 1.57 14.21 9.59
N PRO A 167 0.44 14.11 10.29
CA PRO A 167 0.20 14.95 11.47
C PRO A 167 1.15 14.61 12.62
N ASP A 168 1.62 13.35 12.69
CA ASP A 168 2.62 12.88 13.62
C ASP A 168 3.60 11.93 12.91
N SER A 169 4.85 12.34 12.82
CA SER A 169 5.91 11.56 12.15
C SER A 169 6.36 10.33 12.94
N ALA A 170 6.02 10.21 14.23
CA ALA A 170 6.39 9.07 15.07
C ALA A 170 5.89 7.73 14.53
N PHE A 171 4.84 7.73 13.68
CA PHE A 171 4.22 6.54 13.15
C PHE A 171 4.60 6.21 11.69
N LEU A 172 5.61 6.87 11.12
CA LEU A 172 6.03 6.64 9.72
C LEU A 172 6.53 5.23 9.46
N THR A 173 7.09 4.57 10.46
CA THR A 173 7.61 3.21 10.35
C THR A 173 6.58 2.13 10.72
N GLN A 174 5.41 2.50 11.27
CA GLN A 174 4.39 1.55 11.70
C GLN A 174 3.93 0.66 10.55
N ARG A 175 3.96 -0.64 10.77
CA ARG A 175 3.49 -1.64 9.80
C ARG A 175 2.04 -2.01 10.06
N GLY A 176 1.40 -2.51 9.00
CA GLY A 176 0.00 -2.92 9.02
C GLY A 176 -0.18 -4.43 9.05
N ALA A 177 -1.43 -4.87 8.90
CA ALA A 177 -1.82 -6.26 8.78
C ALA A 177 -3.07 -6.41 7.90
N THR A 178 -3.27 -7.60 7.35
CA THR A 178 -4.51 -8.03 6.72
C THR A 178 -5.13 -9.15 7.53
N ILE A 179 -6.39 -9.01 7.90
CA ILE A 179 -7.14 -10.02 8.63
C ILE A 179 -8.45 -10.24 7.87
N LEU A 180 -8.77 -11.48 7.55
CA LEU A 180 -10.06 -11.89 7.01
C LEU A 180 -10.80 -12.68 8.07
N LEU A 181 -12.03 -12.28 8.37
CA LEU A 181 -12.92 -12.92 9.33
C LEU A 181 -14.10 -13.53 8.59
N ASN A 182 -14.67 -14.60 9.15
CA ASN A 182 -15.98 -15.10 8.74
C ASN A 182 -17.11 -14.39 9.51
N GLU A 183 -18.36 -14.76 9.23
CA GLU A 183 -19.56 -14.22 9.90
C GLU A 183 -19.62 -14.50 11.43
N LYS A 184 -18.76 -15.37 11.94
CA LYS A 184 -18.65 -15.72 13.37
C LYS A 184 -17.45 -15.06 14.04
N ASP A 185 -16.82 -14.08 13.39
CA ASP A 185 -15.59 -13.42 13.84
C ASP A 185 -14.38 -14.38 13.99
N GLU A 186 -14.40 -15.55 13.33
CA GLU A 186 -13.25 -16.45 13.30
C GLU A 186 -12.25 -16.00 12.21
N VAL A 187 -10.96 -16.03 12.53
CA VAL A 187 -9.90 -15.64 11.61
C VAL A 187 -9.71 -16.71 10.55
N LEU A 188 -10.01 -16.39 9.30
CA LEU A 188 -9.77 -17.23 8.12
C LEU A 188 -8.40 -17.01 7.50
N TYR A 189 -7.89 -15.78 7.56
CA TYR A 189 -6.57 -15.40 7.05
C TYR A 189 -6.01 -14.26 7.89
N GLU A 190 -4.71 -14.35 8.15
CA GLU A 190 -3.95 -13.28 8.79
C GLU A 190 -2.60 -13.13 8.11
N PHE A 191 -2.22 -11.88 7.87
CA PHE A 191 -0.89 -11.51 7.43
C PHE A 191 -0.43 -10.25 8.16
N ILE A 192 0.65 -10.34 8.89
CA ILE A 192 1.28 -9.21 9.60
C ILE A 192 2.49 -8.74 8.77
N SER A 193 2.48 -7.47 8.38
CA SER A 193 3.60 -6.87 7.65
C SER A 193 4.79 -6.64 8.57
N GLU A 194 5.95 -7.19 8.20
CA GLU A 194 7.21 -7.02 8.95
C GLU A 194 8.13 -5.99 8.30
N SER A 195 7.89 -5.64 7.03
CA SER A 195 8.82 -4.85 6.22
C SER A 195 8.13 -3.76 5.42
N LEU A 196 8.88 -2.78 4.96
CA LEU A 196 8.46 -1.83 3.94
C LEU A 196 8.27 -2.55 2.60
N LEU A 197 7.23 -2.15 1.87
CA LEU A 197 6.86 -2.73 0.58
C LEU A 197 6.56 -4.24 0.67
N GLY A 198 6.05 -4.68 1.86
CA GLY A 198 5.78 -6.07 2.17
C GLY A 198 4.42 -6.26 2.84
N TYR A 199 3.32 -5.81 2.21
CA TYR A 199 1.97 -5.82 2.76
C TYR A 199 1.15 -7.08 2.46
N ALA A 200 1.74 -8.07 1.79
CA ALA A 200 1.10 -9.35 1.50
C ALA A 200 2.12 -10.49 1.44
N SER A 201 1.68 -11.71 1.71
CA SER A 201 2.51 -12.92 1.60
C SER A 201 3.00 -13.15 0.16
N LYS A 202 2.18 -12.78 -0.84
CA LYS A 202 2.49 -12.90 -2.27
C LYS A 202 2.31 -11.56 -2.96
N MET A 203 3.38 -10.77 -3.01
CA MET A 203 3.37 -9.41 -3.56
C MET A 203 3.02 -9.31 -5.05
N SER A 204 3.20 -10.38 -5.84
CA SER A 204 2.75 -10.44 -7.24
C SER A 204 1.22 -10.56 -7.39
N ALA A 205 0.54 -11.06 -6.35
CA ALA A 205 -0.91 -11.20 -6.29
C ALA A 205 -1.39 -10.96 -4.84
N PRO A 206 -1.37 -9.70 -4.36
CA PRO A 206 -1.57 -9.39 -2.94
C PRO A 206 -2.91 -9.83 -2.35
N LEU A 207 -3.92 -9.98 -3.19
CA LEU A 207 -5.27 -10.37 -2.80
C LEU A 207 -5.62 -11.82 -3.19
N SER A 208 -4.61 -12.66 -3.53
CA SER A 208 -4.86 -14.06 -3.90
C SER A 208 -5.40 -14.91 -2.75
N PHE A 209 -5.12 -14.52 -1.50
CA PHE A 209 -5.68 -15.20 -0.33
C PHE A 209 -7.22 -15.23 -0.33
N LEU A 210 -7.88 -14.25 -0.95
CA LEU A 210 -9.34 -14.23 -1.08
C LEU A 210 -9.84 -15.40 -1.93
N ASP A 211 -9.13 -15.72 -3.02
CA ASP A 211 -9.49 -16.84 -3.89
C ASP A 211 -9.19 -18.19 -3.21
N ASP A 212 -8.10 -18.24 -2.41
CA ASP A 212 -7.67 -19.45 -1.69
C ASP A 212 -8.55 -19.79 -0.47
N THR A 213 -9.19 -18.77 0.14
CA THR A 213 -9.95 -18.91 1.39
C THR A 213 -11.46 -19.06 1.15
N LEU A 214 -11.98 -18.57 0.03
CA LEU A 214 -13.42 -18.54 -0.28
C LEU A 214 -13.85 -19.65 -1.25
N ASN A 215 -12.91 -20.49 -1.74
CA ASN A 215 -13.16 -21.70 -2.50
C ASN A 215 -13.06 -22.92 -1.58
#